data_74e06238ee0b086cfd924f6ef409bb17
#
_entry.id   74e06238ee0b086cfd924f6ef409bb17
#
_cell.length_a   1.000
_cell.length_b   1.000
_cell.length_c   1.000
_cell.angle_alpha   90.00
_cell.angle_beta   90.00
_cell.angle_gamma   90.00
#
_symmetry.space_group_name_H-M   'P 1'
#
loop_
_entity.id
_entity.type
_entity.pdbx_description
1 polymer ?
#
loop_
_entity_poly.entity_id
_entity_poly.type
_entity_poly.pdbx_seq_one_letter_code
_entity_poly.pdbx_strand_id
1 'polypeptide(L)'
;MMSTLFHPLRVKAVEPDTSEAVIVSFEVPPELREVFGFTQGQYLTLRGDIDGQDLRRSYSICAGLDDGELRVGVRKVQGGVFSNWINAHLQPGDTVQVMAPQGRFFVPIEPGSARHHVGIAGGSGITPILSIMKTVLAREPRSRFTLIYGNRQLQSTMFKEEIEDLKNRYMTRLVLLHVFSDEHTDSPLGFGVMNREKIGEFLGTLVPAASIDHAYICGPFQMNDEAEAALLAAGVPEERIHIERFGVALPSGATAGEVGAVVHQALPGDAKQARITIVRDGLQREITFTEGQPSILDAASAAGLEVPFSCTSGVCGTCRAKLVEGEVRMERNFALDKNEVAAGFVLTCQSHPITERVILSFDER
;
A
#
# COMPACT_ATOMS: atom_id res chain seq x y z
N MET A 1 -16.62 -21.16 -13.45
CA MET A 1 -15.38 -21.44 -12.69
C MET A 1 -14.85 -20.11 -12.23
N MET A 2 -14.46 -19.93 -10.98
CA MET A 2 -13.88 -18.65 -10.52
C MET A 2 -12.61 -18.33 -11.30
N SER A 3 -12.35 -17.06 -11.57
CA SER A 3 -11.13 -16.60 -12.25
C SER A 3 -9.90 -16.92 -11.42
N THR A 4 -8.75 -17.05 -12.08
CA THR A 4 -7.47 -17.26 -11.40
C THR A 4 -7.07 -15.96 -10.69
N LEU A 5 -6.84 -16.01 -9.36
CA LEU A 5 -6.41 -14.85 -8.60
C LEU A 5 -4.94 -14.51 -8.81
N PHE A 6 -4.10 -15.53 -8.97
CA PHE A 6 -2.68 -15.36 -9.13
C PHE A 6 -2.25 -15.86 -10.50
N HIS A 7 -1.39 -15.14 -11.15
CA HIS A 7 -0.77 -15.48 -12.44
C HIS A 7 0.73 -15.67 -12.24
N PRO A 8 1.31 -16.72 -12.83
CA PRO A 8 2.75 -16.89 -12.81
C PRO A 8 3.41 -15.84 -13.71
N LEU A 9 4.18 -14.93 -13.12
CA LEU A 9 5.01 -13.99 -13.86
C LEU A 9 6.49 -14.37 -13.71
N ARG A 10 7.22 -14.31 -14.81
CA ARG A 10 8.66 -14.49 -14.81
C ARG A 10 9.35 -13.22 -14.31
N VAL A 11 10.32 -13.39 -13.44
CA VAL A 11 11.18 -12.30 -12.99
C VAL A 11 12.12 -11.91 -14.13
N LYS A 12 12.01 -10.67 -14.60
CA LYS A 12 12.86 -10.11 -15.66
C LYS A 12 14.22 -9.69 -15.12
N ALA A 13 14.21 -9.01 -13.97
CA ALA A 13 15.41 -8.50 -13.31
C ALA A 13 15.21 -8.42 -11.79
N VAL A 14 16.31 -8.54 -11.05
CA VAL A 14 16.42 -8.22 -9.62
C VAL A 14 17.65 -7.34 -9.47
N GLU A 15 17.44 -6.05 -9.25
CA GLU A 15 18.49 -5.05 -9.23
C GLU A 15 18.68 -4.52 -7.81
N PRO A 16 19.92 -4.52 -7.27
CA PRO A 16 20.21 -3.88 -5.99
C PRO A 16 19.93 -2.37 -6.08
N ASP A 17 19.18 -1.84 -5.11
CA ASP A 17 18.92 -0.41 -4.99
C ASP A 17 19.70 0.19 -3.81
N THR A 18 19.63 -0.48 -2.66
CA THR A 18 20.45 -0.19 -1.47
C THR A 18 20.98 -1.49 -0.88
N SER A 19 21.79 -1.44 0.17
CA SER A 19 22.23 -2.64 0.91
C SER A 19 21.04 -3.43 1.53
N GLU A 20 19.87 -2.79 1.66
CA GLU A 20 18.67 -3.34 2.29
C GLU A 20 17.46 -3.45 1.34
N ALA A 21 17.62 -3.17 0.04
CA ALA A 21 16.51 -3.16 -0.89
C ALA A 21 16.91 -3.62 -2.29
N VAL A 22 15.96 -4.27 -2.97
CA VAL A 22 16.06 -4.63 -4.38
C VAL A 22 14.84 -4.14 -5.14
N ILE A 23 15.02 -3.90 -6.44
CA ILE A 23 13.94 -3.65 -7.40
C ILE A 23 13.71 -4.93 -8.17
N VAL A 24 12.48 -5.42 -8.17
CA VAL A 24 12.07 -6.63 -8.91
C VAL A 24 11.20 -6.22 -10.08
N SER A 25 11.64 -6.53 -11.29
CA SER A 25 10.88 -6.31 -12.53
C SER A 25 10.32 -7.62 -13.06
N PHE A 26 9.11 -7.58 -13.63
CA PHE A 26 8.41 -8.76 -14.14
C PHE A 26 8.25 -8.69 -15.66
N GLU A 27 8.32 -9.86 -16.31
CA GLU A 27 7.88 -10.03 -17.70
C GLU A 27 6.37 -10.25 -17.70
N VAL A 28 5.62 -9.36 -18.34
CA VAL A 28 4.17 -9.51 -18.53
C VAL A 28 3.92 -10.10 -19.91
N PRO A 29 3.43 -11.35 -20.01
CA PRO A 29 3.10 -11.97 -21.28
C PRO A 29 2.03 -11.17 -22.04
N PRO A 30 2.03 -11.20 -23.38
CA PRO A 30 1.07 -10.42 -24.19
C PRO A 30 -0.39 -10.63 -23.79
N GLU A 31 -0.78 -11.86 -23.48
CA GLU A 31 -2.14 -12.26 -23.07
C GLU A 31 -2.56 -11.74 -21.69
N LEU A 32 -1.60 -11.33 -20.85
CA LEU A 32 -1.86 -10.77 -19.51
C LEU A 32 -1.70 -9.25 -19.44
N ARG A 33 -1.41 -8.57 -20.56
CA ARG A 33 -1.19 -7.11 -20.56
C ARG A 33 -2.38 -6.31 -20.04
N GLU A 34 -3.59 -6.72 -20.39
CA GLU A 34 -4.81 -6.07 -19.87
C GLU A 34 -4.99 -6.33 -18.37
N VAL A 35 -4.69 -7.55 -17.91
CA VAL A 35 -4.80 -7.95 -16.49
C VAL A 35 -3.80 -7.18 -15.63
N PHE A 36 -2.59 -6.93 -16.14
CA PHE A 36 -1.51 -6.23 -15.44
C PHE A 36 -1.37 -4.76 -15.82
N GLY A 37 -2.32 -4.20 -16.59
CA GLY A 37 -2.47 -2.76 -16.72
C GLY A 37 -2.73 -2.14 -15.35
N PHE A 38 -1.94 -1.13 -14.97
CA PHE A 38 -2.04 -0.53 -13.63
C PHE A 38 -2.32 0.98 -13.70
N THR A 39 -2.78 1.51 -12.58
CA THR A 39 -2.86 2.95 -12.31
C THR A 39 -1.74 3.31 -11.33
N GLN A 40 -1.14 4.49 -11.46
CA GLN A 40 -0.09 4.97 -10.55
C GLN A 40 -0.52 4.86 -9.09
N GLY A 41 0.37 4.42 -8.20
CA GLY A 41 0.09 4.24 -6.78
C GLY A 41 -0.59 2.91 -6.43
N GLN A 42 -0.85 2.03 -7.41
CA GLN A 42 -1.30 0.66 -7.14
C GLN A 42 -0.16 -0.25 -6.68
N TYR A 43 -0.53 -1.41 -6.14
CA TYR A 43 0.39 -2.44 -5.66
C TYR A 43 0.11 -3.80 -6.30
N LEU A 44 1.11 -4.69 -6.24
CA LEU A 44 0.99 -6.11 -6.55
C LEU A 44 0.99 -6.90 -5.25
N THR A 45 0.18 -7.97 -5.20
CA THR A 45 0.32 -9.01 -4.17
C THR A 45 1.12 -10.16 -4.75
N LEU A 46 2.28 -10.41 -4.16
CA LEU A 46 3.15 -11.53 -4.49
C LEU A 46 2.86 -12.70 -3.54
N ARG A 47 2.89 -13.93 -4.07
CA ARG A 47 2.69 -15.17 -3.32
C ARG A 47 3.86 -16.12 -3.57
N GLY A 48 4.36 -16.72 -2.53
CA GLY A 48 5.40 -17.73 -2.58
C GLY A 48 5.27 -18.71 -1.43
N ASP A 49 5.68 -19.96 -1.68
CA ASP A 49 5.87 -20.97 -0.64
C ASP A 49 7.30 -20.83 -0.11
N ILE A 50 7.44 -20.50 1.15
CA ILE A 50 8.74 -20.36 1.80
C ILE A 50 8.74 -21.23 3.04
N ASP A 51 9.59 -22.24 3.05
CA ASP A 51 9.70 -23.22 4.14
C ASP A 51 8.35 -23.90 4.46
N GLY A 52 7.54 -24.21 3.42
CA GLY A 52 6.23 -24.83 3.55
C GLY A 52 5.12 -23.88 4.02
N GLN A 53 5.36 -22.57 4.02
CA GLN A 53 4.38 -21.56 4.35
C GLN A 53 3.92 -20.79 3.10
N ASP A 54 2.62 -20.82 2.80
CA ASP A 54 2.00 -19.97 1.76
C ASP A 54 1.96 -18.53 2.23
N LEU A 55 2.91 -17.73 1.80
CA LEU A 55 3.04 -16.33 2.19
C LEU A 55 2.60 -15.40 1.06
N ARG A 56 1.83 -14.38 1.43
CA ARG A 56 1.36 -13.33 0.52
C ARG A 56 1.75 -11.97 1.06
N ARG A 57 2.36 -11.11 0.22
CA ARG A 57 2.73 -9.75 0.62
C ARG A 57 2.48 -8.77 -0.52
N SER A 58 1.98 -7.60 -0.16
CA SER A 58 1.74 -6.51 -1.09
C SER A 58 2.96 -5.61 -1.17
N TYR A 59 3.33 -5.25 -2.41
CA TYR A 59 4.41 -4.30 -2.72
C TYR A 59 3.91 -3.30 -3.74
N SER A 60 4.06 -2.02 -3.45
CA SER A 60 3.61 -0.96 -4.34
C SER A 60 4.43 -0.95 -5.62
N ILE A 61 3.74 -0.72 -6.73
CA ILE A 61 4.37 -0.53 -8.04
C ILE A 61 5.15 0.79 -7.99
N CYS A 62 6.42 0.73 -8.38
CA CYS A 62 7.32 1.89 -8.40
C CYS A 62 7.62 2.41 -9.81
N ALA A 63 6.96 1.86 -10.83
CA ALA A 63 7.03 2.34 -12.21
C ALA A 63 5.99 3.44 -12.46
N GLY A 64 6.32 4.40 -13.32
CA GLY A 64 5.35 5.31 -13.92
C GLY A 64 4.58 4.61 -15.06
N LEU A 65 3.42 5.15 -15.45
CA LEU A 65 2.58 4.56 -16.50
C LEU A 65 3.25 4.53 -17.88
N ASP A 66 4.27 5.35 -18.10
CA ASP A 66 4.99 5.46 -19.38
C ASP A 66 6.34 4.74 -19.39
N ASP A 67 6.71 4.06 -18.31
CA ASP A 67 7.99 3.35 -18.19
C ASP A 67 8.01 2.05 -19.03
N GLY A 68 6.85 1.49 -19.35
CA GLY A 68 6.74 0.20 -20.07
C GLY A 68 7.19 -1.00 -19.24
N GLU A 69 7.24 -0.88 -17.93
CA GLU A 69 7.70 -1.89 -16.98
C GLU A 69 6.69 -2.11 -15.85
N LEU A 70 6.63 -3.35 -15.38
CA LEU A 70 5.93 -3.70 -14.16
C LEU A 70 6.98 -4.07 -13.12
N ARG A 71 7.19 -3.21 -12.09
CA ARG A 71 8.23 -3.43 -11.09
C ARG A 71 7.82 -2.95 -9.71
N VAL A 72 8.39 -3.58 -8.70
CA VAL A 72 8.19 -3.27 -7.28
C VAL A 72 9.52 -3.10 -6.56
N GLY A 73 9.56 -2.20 -5.57
CA GLY A 73 10.69 -2.06 -4.67
C GLY A 73 10.47 -2.88 -3.40
N VAL A 74 11.44 -3.73 -3.04
CA VAL A 74 11.33 -4.62 -1.88
C VAL A 74 12.45 -4.34 -0.89
N ARG A 75 12.14 -3.67 0.21
CA ARG A 75 13.08 -3.46 1.31
C ARG A 75 13.01 -4.62 2.29
N LYS A 76 14.17 -5.05 2.81
CA LYS A 76 14.27 -5.99 3.92
C LYS A 76 13.56 -5.45 5.15
N VAL A 77 12.68 -6.26 5.72
CA VAL A 77 12.03 -5.97 7.01
C VAL A 77 12.73 -6.81 8.07
N GLN A 78 13.11 -6.20 9.17
CA GLN A 78 13.73 -6.93 10.29
C GLN A 78 12.76 -8.03 10.79
N GLY A 79 13.21 -9.28 10.79
CA GLY A 79 12.39 -10.45 11.11
C GLY A 79 11.35 -10.83 10.04
N GLY A 80 11.27 -10.12 8.94
CA GLY A 80 10.34 -10.43 7.85
C GLY A 80 10.82 -11.62 7.02
N VAL A 81 9.99 -12.65 6.83
CA VAL A 81 10.36 -13.85 6.05
C VAL A 81 10.39 -13.51 4.56
N PHE A 82 9.28 -13.05 3.99
CA PHE A 82 9.12 -12.89 2.55
C PHE A 82 10.05 -11.84 1.94
N SER A 83 10.16 -10.66 2.55
CA SER A 83 11.04 -9.59 2.05
C SER A 83 12.53 -9.97 2.11
N ASN A 84 12.95 -10.67 3.15
CA ASN A 84 14.32 -11.16 3.27
C ASN A 84 14.62 -12.27 2.26
N TRP A 85 13.65 -13.17 2.04
CA TRP A 85 13.77 -14.22 1.02
C TRP A 85 13.92 -13.63 -0.39
N ILE A 86 13.08 -12.64 -0.77
CA ILE A 86 13.20 -11.94 -2.06
C ILE A 86 14.60 -11.34 -2.23
N ASN A 87 15.10 -10.62 -1.22
CA ASN A 87 16.40 -9.97 -1.28
C ASN A 87 17.58 -10.95 -1.33
N ALA A 88 17.43 -12.18 -0.82
CA ALA A 88 18.51 -13.15 -0.72
C ALA A 88 18.50 -14.20 -1.85
N HIS A 89 17.34 -14.57 -2.37
CA HIS A 89 17.17 -15.78 -3.17
C HIS A 89 16.54 -15.55 -4.53
N LEU A 90 15.67 -14.51 -4.68
CA LEU A 90 14.98 -14.29 -5.95
C LEU A 90 15.95 -13.88 -7.05
N GLN A 91 15.87 -14.54 -8.21
CA GLN A 91 16.76 -14.31 -9.34
C GLN A 91 16.01 -14.08 -10.65
N PRO A 92 16.63 -13.41 -11.64
CA PRO A 92 16.09 -13.33 -12.99
C PRO A 92 15.82 -14.74 -13.55
N GLY A 93 14.64 -14.93 -14.12
CA GLY A 93 14.19 -16.22 -14.65
C GLY A 93 13.31 -17.02 -13.72
N ASP A 94 13.29 -16.71 -12.42
CA ASP A 94 12.36 -17.32 -11.46
C ASP A 94 10.92 -16.96 -11.81
N THR A 95 9.97 -17.76 -11.28
CA THR A 95 8.54 -17.50 -11.45
C THR A 95 7.92 -17.18 -10.10
N VAL A 96 7.18 -16.08 -10.02
CA VAL A 96 6.43 -15.65 -8.85
C VAL A 96 4.94 -15.62 -9.16
N GLN A 97 4.12 -16.06 -8.23
CA GLN A 97 2.67 -15.93 -8.33
C GLN A 97 2.28 -14.49 -7.98
N VAL A 98 1.67 -13.79 -8.93
CA VAL A 98 1.36 -12.36 -8.81
C VAL A 98 -0.13 -12.13 -9.04
N MET A 99 -0.77 -11.39 -8.14
CA MET A 99 -2.15 -10.94 -8.30
C MET A 99 -2.18 -9.67 -9.17
N ALA A 100 -3.23 -9.50 -9.95
CA ALA A 100 -3.46 -8.28 -10.73
C ALA A 100 -3.33 -7.01 -9.85
N PRO A 101 -2.89 -5.87 -10.43
CA PRO A 101 -2.72 -4.62 -9.69
C PRO A 101 -3.99 -4.22 -8.92
N GLN A 102 -3.80 -3.77 -7.69
CA GLN A 102 -4.86 -3.34 -6.79
C GLN A 102 -4.45 -2.06 -6.06
N GLY A 103 -5.39 -1.44 -5.35
CA GLY A 103 -5.14 -0.24 -4.58
C GLY A 103 -5.75 1.01 -5.21
N ARG A 104 -5.91 2.05 -4.37
CA ARG A 104 -6.58 3.31 -4.74
C ARG A 104 -5.83 4.54 -4.23
N PHE A 105 -4.55 4.39 -3.97
CA PHE A 105 -3.67 5.46 -3.55
C PHE A 105 -3.28 6.34 -4.74
N PHE A 106 -4.27 6.95 -5.40
CA PHE A 106 -4.06 7.82 -6.56
C PHE A 106 -5.20 8.82 -6.73
N VAL A 107 -4.90 9.85 -7.50
CA VAL A 107 -5.88 10.77 -8.08
C VAL A 107 -5.86 10.59 -9.59
N PRO A 108 -7.00 10.65 -10.29
CA PRO A 108 -7.03 10.58 -11.74
C PRO A 108 -6.12 11.63 -12.39
N ILE A 109 -5.39 11.21 -13.43
CA ILE A 109 -4.53 12.10 -14.21
C ILE A 109 -5.39 12.98 -15.11
N GLU A 110 -5.13 14.28 -15.05
CA GLU A 110 -5.81 15.30 -15.85
C GLU A 110 -4.78 16.14 -16.63
N PRO A 111 -4.49 15.81 -17.89
CA PRO A 111 -3.44 16.48 -18.68
C PRO A 111 -3.60 18.00 -18.82
N GLY A 112 -4.83 18.49 -18.67
CA GLY A 112 -5.15 19.93 -18.72
C GLY A 112 -4.98 20.67 -17.40
N SER A 113 -4.74 19.97 -16.30
CA SER A 113 -4.63 20.56 -14.96
C SER A 113 -3.27 21.23 -14.70
N ALA A 114 -3.26 22.15 -13.73
CA ALA A 114 -2.07 22.83 -13.24
C ALA A 114 -2.04 22.71 -11.71
N ARG A 115 -1.89 21.46 -11.22
CA ARG A 115 -1.98 21.10 -9.80
C ARG A 115 -0.61 21.09 -9.13
N HIS A 116 -0.61 21.35 -7.82
CA HIS A 116 0.54 21.13 -6.98
C HIS A 116 0.33 19.83 -6.17
N HIS A 117 1.07 18.80 -6.53
CA HIS A 117 1.10 17.53 -5.82
C HIS A 117 2.25 17.54 -4.82
N VAL A 118 2.02 17.05 -3.60
CA VAL A 118 3.03 16.94 -2.55
C VAL A 118 3.11 15.48 -2.10
N GLY A 119 4.30 14.89 -2.18
CA GLY A 119 4.59 13.56 -1.63
C GLY A 119 5.35 13.69 -0.32
N ILE A 120 4.89 13.02 0.73
CA ILE A 120 5.57 12.88 2.02
C ILE A 120 5.91 11.40 2.19
N ALA A 121 7.16 11.04 1.89
CA ALA A 121 7.63 9.67 1.89
C ALA A 121 8.55 9.37 3.07
N GLY A 122 8.47 8.15 3.63
CA GLY A 122 9.43 7.64 4.61
C GLY A 122 9.97 6.28 4.20
N GLY A 123 11.29 6.17 3.99
CA GLY A 123 11.93 4.91 3.61
C GLY A 123 11.28 4.25 2.39
N SER A 124 10.80 3.01 2.51
CA SER A 124 10.12 2.28 1.42
C SER A 124 8.77 2.86 1.01
N GLY A 125 8.18 3.78 1.76
CA GLY A 125 6.97 4.51 1.36
C GLY A 125 7.15 5.36 0.11
N ILE A 126 8.38 5.52 -0.36
CA ILE A 126 8.67 6.14 -1.66
C ILE A 126 8.10 5.36 -2.85
N THR A 127 7.91 4.04 -2.76
CA THR A 127 7.52 3.20 -3.91
C THR A 127 6.25 3.65 -4.60
N PRO A 128 5.09 3.83 -3.93
CA PRO A 128 3.89 4.31 -4.59
C PRO A 128 3.99 5.79 -4.98
N ILE A 129 4.66 6.60 -4.16
CA ILE A 129 4.84 8.03 -4.42
C ILE A 129 5.70 8.25 -5.66
N LEU A 130 6.72 7.42 -5.89
CA LEU A 130 7.54 7.45 -7.11
C LEU A 130 6.70 7.19 -8.35
N SER A 131 5.84 6.17 -8.32
CA SER A 131 4.91 5.85 -9.41
C SER A 131 4.00 7.04 -9.73
N ILE A 132 3.41 7.66 -8.69
CA ILE A 132 2.56 8.84 -8.82
C ILE A 132 3.36 10.02 -9.39
N MET A 133 4.52 10.32 -8.82
CA MET A 133 5.37 11.44 -9.20
C MET A 133 5.82 11.34 -10.66
N LYS A 134 6.29 10.17 -11.11
CA LYS A 134 6.68 9.91 -12.50
C LYS A 134 5.52 10.15 -13.44
N THR A 135 4.35 9.62 -13.12
CA THR A 135 3.16 9.71 -13.95
C THR A 135 2.61 11.14 -14.03
N VAL A 136 2.51 11.84 -12.91
CA VAL A 136 2.09 13.24 -12.87
C VAL A 136 3.03 14.12 -13.69
N LEU A 137 4.33 14.01 -13.48
CA LEU A 137 5.32 14.84 -14.18
C LEU A 137 5.33 14.56 -15.70
N ALA A 138 5.05 13.33 -16.13
CA ALA A 138 4.98 12.97 -17.54
C ALA A 138 3.67 13.40 -18.21
N ARG A 139 2.54 13.22 -17.54
CA ARG A 139 1.20 13.34 -18.15
C ARG A 139 0.43 14.62 -17.81
N GLU A 140 0.88 15.37 -16.79
CA GLU A 140 0.33 16.68 -16.44
C GLU A 140 1.39 17.78 -16.62
N PRO A 141 1.58 18.29 -17.84
CA PRO A 141 2.73 19.15 -18.18
C PRO A 141 2.74 20.49 -17.45
N ARG A 142 1.60 20.96 -16.91
CA ARG A 142 1.49 22.20 -16.14
C ARG A 142 1.51 21.99 -14.63
N SER A 143 1.37 20.74 -14.16
CA SER A 143 1.42 20.40 -12.75
C SER A 143 2.87 20.31 -12.26
N ARG A 144 3.06 20.55 -10.97
CA ARG A 144 4.34 20.43 -10.26
C ARG A 144 4.25 19.43 -9.12
N PHE A 145 5.38 18.89 -8.73
CA PHE A 145 5.48 17.94 -7.64
C PHE A 145 6.53 18.39 -6.63
N THR A 146 6.21 18.33 -5.35
CA THR A 146 7.17 18.49 -4.26
C THR A 146 7.27 17.17 -3.49
N LEU A 147 8.47 16.63 -3.38
CA LEU A 147 8.74 15.43 -2.59
C LEU A 147 9.49 15.82 -1.32
N ILE A 148 8.91 15.53 -0.16
CA ILE A 148 9.57 15.55 1.15
C ILE A 148 9.87 14.10 1.51
N TYR A 149 11.16 13.72 1.55
CA TYR A 149 11.57 12.33 1.66
C TYR A 149 12.47 12.10 2.86
N GLY A 150 11.92 11.43 3.89
CA GLY A 150 12.60 11.07 5.13
C GLY A 150 13.30 9.71 5.03
N ASN A 151 14.58 9.67 5.41
CA ASN A 151 15.41 8.47 5.51
C ASN A 151 16.32 8.55 6.73
N ARG A 152 16.98 7.45 7.07
CA ARG A 152 18.02 7.48 8.11
C ARG A 152 19.26 8.21 7.61
N GLN A 153 19.76 7.80 6.46
CA GLN A 153 20.97 8.29 5.84
C GLN A 153 20.83 8.30 4.32
N LEU A 154 21.68 9.06 3.65
CA LEU A 154 21.71 9.14 2.19
C LEU A 154 21.92 7.78 1.51
N GLN A 155 22.82 6.96 2.04
CA GLN A 155 23.13 5.63 1.50
C GLN A 155 21.96 4.62 1.62
N SER A 156 20.99 4.87 2.51
CA SER A 156 19.79 4.03 2.69
C SER A 156 18.57 4.56 1.94
N THR A 157 18.74 5.61 1.14
CA THR A 157 17.67 6.25 0.37
C THR A 157 17.37 5.45 -0.87
N MET A 158 16.19 4.80 -0.89
CA MET A 158 15.74 4.03 -2.05
C MET A 158 15.46 4.94 -3.25
N PHE A 159 15.78 4.44 -4.46
CA PHE A 159 15.58 5.14 -5.75
C PHE A 159 16.30 6.49 -5.85
N LYS A 160 17.38 6.67 -5.12
CA LYS A 160 18.11 7.95 -5.07
C LYS A 160 18.49 8.44 -6.46
N GLU A 161 19.17 7.62 -7.25
CA GLU A 161 19.63 7.99 -8.59
C GLU A 161 18.44 8.29 -9.52
N GLU A 162 17.40 7.46 -9.48
CA GLU A 162 16.20 7.66 -10.30
C GLU A 162 15.47 8.96 -9.95
N ILE A 163 15.38 9.32 -8.68
CA ILE A 163 14.79 10.59 -8.23
C ILE A 163 15.63 11.78 -8.65
N GLU A 164 16.95 11.68 -8.59
CA GLU A 164 17.89 12.71 -9.08
C GLU A 164 17.77 12.90 -10.60
N ASP A 165 17.63 11.83 -11.36
CA ASP A 165 17.40 11.88 -12.81
C ASP A 165 16.04 12.54 -13.15
N LEU A 166 14.99 12.22 -12.39
CA LEU A 166 13.71 12.91 -12.51
C LEU A 166 13.85 14.40 -12.20
N LYS A 167 14.61 14.77 -11.16
CA LYS A 167 14.89 16.17 -10.84
C LYS A 167 15.62 16.88 -11.97
N ASN A 168 16.60 16.25 -12.58
CA ASN A 168 17.32 16.79 -13.74
C ASN A 168 16.39 16.99 -14.94
N ARG A 169 15.49 16.02 -15.19
CA ARG A 169 14.54 16.06 -16.28
C ARG A 169 13.44 17.10 -16.09
N TYR A 170 12.94 17.27 -14.87
CA TYR A 170 11.81 18.14 -14.53
C TYR A 170 12.19 19.30 -13.63
N MET A 171 13.36 19.89 -13.82
CA MET A 171 14.07 20.83 -12.95
C MET A 171 13.17 21.92 -12.33
N THR A 172 12.26 22.52 -13.11
CA THR A 172 11.37 23.61 -12.64
C THR A 172 10.06 23.12 -12.04
N ARG A 173 9.69 21.87 -12.25
CA ARG A 173 8.42 21.28 -11.82
C ARG A 173 8.55 20.25 -10.71
N LEU A 174 9.75 19.78 -10.41
CA LEU A 174 10.03 18.87 -9.30
C LEU A 174 10.89 19.56 -8.24
N VAL A 175 10.41 19.60 -7.00
CA VAL A 175 11.17 20.02 -5.83
C VAL A 175 11.48 18.80 -4.98
N LEU A 176 12.74 18.60 -4.60
CA LEU A 176 13.19 17.52 -3.72
C LEU A 176 13.68 18.08 -2.40
N LEU A 177 13.13 17.59 -1.31
CA LEU A 177 13.45 17.97 0.06
C LEU A 177 13.77 16.68 0.84
N HIS A 178 15.05 16.41 1.05
CA HIS A 178 15.51 15.26 1.83
C HIS A 178 15.60 15.61 3.31
N VAL A 179 15.21 14.66 4.17
CA VAL A 179 15.37 14.74 5.62
C VAL A 179 16.05 13.46 6.10
N PHE A 180 17.14 13.61 6.84
CA PHE A 180 17.91 12.49 7.39
C PHE A 180 17.87 12.50 8.91
N SER A 181 17.50 11.37 9.54
CA SER A 181 17.46 11.28 11.01
C SER A 181 18.82 11.04 11.64
N ASP A 182 19.72 10.34 10.93
CA ASP A 182 20.97 9.83 11.47
C ASP A 182 22.21 10.41 10.71
N GLU A 183 21.96 11.41 9.86
CA GLU A 183 23.02 12.06 9.08
C GLU A 183 22.79 13.57 9.02
N HIS A 184 23.75 14.34 9.49
CA HIS A 184 23.70 15.81 9.45
C HIS A 184 23.82 16.35 8.03
N THR A 185 23.04 17.37 7.74
CA THR A 185 23.06 18.10 6.47
C THR A 185 23.45 19.56 6.72
N ASP A 186 23.86 20.27 5.66
CA ASP A 186 24.17 21.72 5.75
C ASP A 186 22.93 22.57 6.10
N SER A 187 21.73 22.07 5.85
CA SER A 187 20.47 22.73 6.18
C SER A 187 19.82 22.11 7.42
N PRO A 188 19.47 22.93 8.43
CA PRO A 188 18.71 22.45 9.59
C PRO A 188 17.37 21.78 9.22
N LEU A 189 16.74 22.20 8.11
CA LEU A 189 15.51 21.59 7.60
C LEU A 189 15.73 20.15 7.11
N GLY A 190 16.93 19.83 6.62
CA GLY A 190 17.29 18.51 6.11
C GLY A 190 17.66 17.50 7.21
N PHE A 191 17.69 17.89 8.48
CA PHE A 191 18.05 17.00 9.59
C PHE A 191 16.90 16.81 10.57
N GLY A 192 16.72 15.59 11.06
CA GLY A 192 15.79 15.20 12.11
C GLY A 192 14.78 14.14 11.70
N VAL A 193 13.84 13.88 12.59
CA VAL A 193 12.77 12.90 12.38
C VAL A 193 11.59 13.58 11.69
N MET A 194 10.97 12.90 10.74
CA MET A 194 9.75 13.33 10.06
C MET A 194 8.54 13.22 11.00
N ASN A 195 8.41 14.17 11.91
CA ASN A 195 7.29 14.34 12.83
C ASN A 195 6.44 15.55 12.43
N ARG A 196 5.37 15.79 13.18
CA ARG A 196 4.43 16.91 12.95
C ARG A 196 5.13 18.27 12.91
N GLU A 197 6.09 18.51 13.81
CA GLU A 197 6.83 19.77 13.90
C GLU A 197 7.69 19.97 12.63
N LYS A 198 8.48 18.96 12.25
CA LYS A 198 9.34 19.00 11.06
C LYS A 198 8.54 19.22 9.77
N ILE A 199 7.42 18.54 9.62
CA ILE A 199 6.53 18.73 8.47
C ILE A 199 5.91 20.13 8.51
N GLY A 200 5.52 20.63 9.70
CA GLY A 200 5.03 21.97 9.90
C GLY A 200 6.05 23.06 9.50
N GLU A 201 7.35 22.85 9.75
CA GLU A 201 8.43 23.73 9.28
C GLU A 201 8.44 23.85 7.75
N PHE A 202 8.30 22.74 7.02
CA PHE A 202 8.21 22.76 5.56
C PHE A 202 6.97 23.47 5.06
N LEU A 203 5.81 23.23 5.68
CA LEU A 203 4.55 23.88 5.31
C LEU A 203 4.56 25.38 5.59
N GLY A 204 5.27 25.82 6.62
CA GLY A 204 5.41 27.23 6.96
C GLY A 204 6.45 27.99 6.13
N THR A 205 7.37 27.30 5.46
CA THR A 205 8.51 27.95 4.80
C THR A 205 8.60 27.70 3.29
N LEU A 206 8.50 26.44 2.85
CA LEU A 206 8.81 26.05 1.47
C LEU A 206 7.60 25.52 0.70
N VAL A 207 6.59 24.98 1.38
CA VAL A 207 5.44 24.32 0.78
C VAL A 207 4.14 24.88 1.38
N PRO A 208 3.73 26.10 0.99
CA PRO A 208 2.54 26.73 1.56
C PRO A 208 1.30 25.82 1.41
N ALA A 209 0.62 25.53 2.52
CA ALA A 209 -0.54 24.63 2.57
C ALA A 209 -1.65 25.01 1.57
N ALA A 210 -1.89 26.33 1.39
CA ALA A 210 -2.88 26.83 0.44
C ALA A 210 -2.56 26.50 -1.03
N SER A 211 -1.31 26.14 -1.34
CA SER A 211 -0.89 25.76 -2.69
C SER A 211 -1.04 24.27 -2.99
N ILE A 212 -1.41 23.45 -2.01
CA ILE A 212 -1.47 22.00 -2.13
C ILE A 212 -2.84 21.59 -2.67
N ASP A 213 -2.85 21.00 -3.87
CA ASP A 213 -4.05 20.41 -4.45
C ASP A 213 -4.24 18.95 -3.99
N HIS A 214 -3.15 18.17 -3.91
CA HIS A 214 -3.15 16.80 -3.40
C HIS A 214 -1.87 16.49 -2.63
N ALA A 215 -2.01 15.91 -1.44
CA ALA A 215 -0.92 15.39 -0.63
C ALA A 215 -0.99 13.87 -0.54
N TYR A 216 0.14 13.20 -0.76
CA TYR A 216 0.27 11.73 -0.69
C TYR A 216 1.25 11.38 0.42
N ILE A 217 0.80 10.60 1.39
CA ILE A 217 1.59 10.23 2.56
C ILE A 217 1.82 8.71 2.53
N CYS A 218 3.08 8.27 2.57
CA CYS A 218 3.40 6.86 2.73
C CYS A 218 4.73 6.68 3.44
N GLY A 219 4.74 5.89 4.53
CA GLY A 219 5.92 5.62 5.32
C GLY A 219 5.62 4.86 6.60
N PRO A 220 6.50 4.96 7.62
CA PRO A 220 6.24 4.41 8.94
C PRO A 220 4.91 4.89 9.53
N PHE A 221 4.23 4.02 10.26
CA PHE A 221 2.88 4.28 10.76
C PHE A 221 2.76 5.62 11.49
N GLN A 222 3.66 5.86 12.45
CA GLN A 222 3.68 7.10 13.21
C GLN A 222 3.94 8.33 12.32
N MET A 223 4.86 8.23 11.35
CA MET A 223 5.12 9.33 10.41
C MET A 223 3.85 9.69 9.62
N ASN A 224 3.07 8.70 9.21
CA ASN A 224 1.82 8.96 8.47
C ASN A 224 0.83 9.76 9.32
N ASP A 225 0.63 9.38 10.59
CA ASP A 225 -0.27 10.09 11.51
C ASP A 225 0.22 11.52 11.78
N GLU A 226 1.51 11.70 11.99
CA GLU A 226 2.13 13.01 12.22
C GLU A 226 2.03 13.93 10.97
N ALA A 227 2.21 13.35 9.77
CA ALA A 227 2.08 14.08 8.51
C ALA A 227 0.64 14.52 8.25
N GLU A 228 -0.32 13.63 8.44
CA GLU A 228 -1.75 13.94 8.36
C GLU A 228 -2.12 15.07 9.31
N ALA A 229 -1.73 14.95 10.58
CA ALA A 229 -2.00 15.96 11.60
C ALA A 229 -1.36 17.32 11.27
N ALA A 230 -0.16 17.35 10.69
CA ALA A 230 0.51 18.58 10.27
C ALA A 230 -0.23 19.26 9.11
N LEU A 231 -0.64 18.49 8.08
CA LEU A 231 -1.37 19.01 6.93
C LEU A 231 -2.75 19.57 7.33
N LEU A 232 -3.50 18.84 8.15
CA LEU A 232 -4.80 19.28 8.67
C LEU A 232 -4.66 20.56 9.51
N ALA A 233 -3.66 20.64 10.40
CA ALA A 233 -3.39 21.81 11.21
C ALA A 233 -2.97 23.04 10.38
N ALA A 234 -2.33 22.81 9.23
CA ALA A 234 -1.99 23.87 8.28
C ALA A 234 -3.16 24.28 7.36
N GLY A 235 -4.33 23.64 7.49
CA GLY A 235 -5.54 23.97 6.75
C GLY A 235 -5.67 23.27 5.39
N VAL A 236 -4.93 22.20 5.13
CA VAL A 236 -5.15 21.34 3.95
C VAL A 236 -6.44 20.54 4.18
N PRO A 237 -7.42 20.61 3.26
CA PRO A 237 -8.66 19.85 3.38
C PRO A 237 -8.42 18.32 3.41
N GLU A 238 -9.19 17.61 4.26
CA GLU A 238 -9.06 16.14 4.45
C GLU A 238 -9.16 15.37 3.10
N GLU A 239 -10.06 15.80 2.23
CA GLU A 239 -10.29 15.17 0.91
C GLU A 239 -9.11 15.33 -0.07
N ARG A 240 -8.14 16.17 0.23
CA ARG A 240 -6.90 16.34 -0.54
C ARG A 240 -5.73 15.55 0.03
N ILE A 241 -5.93 14.87 1.16
CA ILE A 241 -4.90 14.10 1.86
C ILE A 241 -5.14 12.61 1.59
N HIS A 242 -4.17 11.98 0.95
CA HIS A 242 -4.21 10.56 0.59
C HIS A 242 -3.13 9.82 1.38
N ILE A 243 -3.49 8.73 2.04
CA ILE A 243 -2.57 7.99 2.91
C ILE A 243 -2.55 6.52 2.52
N GLU A 244 -1.34 5.98 2.31
CA GLU A 244 -1.12 4.53 2.19
C GLU A 244 -0.26 4.04 3.35
N ARG A 245 -0.68 2.94 3.98
CA ARG A 245 0.00 2.35 5.13
C ARG A 245 0.55 0.97 4.79
N PHE A 246 1.81 0.70 5.17
CA PHE A 246 2.46 -0.59 4.92
C PHE A 246 2.44 -1.55 6.12
N GLY A 247 1.98 -1.11 7.25
CA GLY A 247 1.90 -1.91 8.47
C GLY A 247 1.00 -1.28 9.52
N VAL A 248 0.81 -1.98 10.62
CA VAL A 248 0.11 -1.49 11.81
C VAL A 248 1.10 -0.96 12.84
N ALA A 249 0.65 -0.04 13.71
CA ALA A 249 1.44 0.36 14.87
C ALA A 249 1.75 -0.87 15.72
N LEU A 250 3.03 -1.02 16.09
CA LEU A 250 3.42 -2.03 17.07
C LEU A 250 2.93 -1.62 18.44
N PRO A 251 2.35 -2.53 19.23
CA PRO A 251 2.17 -2.29 20.65
C PRO A 251 3.54 -1.93 21.27
N SER A 252 3.55 -1.02 22.24
CA SER A 252 4.78 -0.63 22.94
C SER A 252 5.46 -1.88 23.52
N GLY A 253 6.68 -2.17 23.05
CA GLY A 253 7.47 -3.33 23.49
C GLY A 253 7.40 -4.57 22.60
N ALA A 254 6.58 -4.61 21.55
CA ALA A 254 6.54 -5.73 20.61
C ALA A 254 7.68 -5.64 19.57
N THR A 255 8.24 -6.78 19.19
CA THR A 255 9.27 -6.89 18.15
C THR A 255 8.64 -7.06 16.76
N ALA A 256 9.38 -6.70 15.70
CA ALA A 256 8.90 -6.80 14.32
C ALA A 256 8.46 -8.23 13.90
N GLY A 257 8.95 -9.28 14.58
CA GLY A 257 8.55 -10.67 14.36
C GLY A 257 7.18 -11.03 14.94
N GLU A 258 6.67 -10.24 15.89
CA GLU A 258 5.36 -10.45 16.53
C GLU A 258 4.21 -9.74 15.80
N VAL A 259 4.50 -9.00 14.74
CA VAL A 259 3.55 -8.19 13.96
C VAL A 259 2.53 -9.03 13.16
N GLY A 260 2.68 -10.34 13.10
CA GLY A 260 1.80 -11.22 12.32
C GLY A 260 0.53 -11.70 13.03
N ALA A 261 0.47 -11.62 14.34
CA ALA A 261 -0.67 -12.14 15.09
C ALA A 261 -1.59 -11.00 15.55
N VAL A 262 -2.51 -10.60 14.67
CA VAL A 262 -3.71 -9.89 15.13
C VAL A 262 -4.47 -10.86 16.04
N VAL A 263 -4.51 -10.61 17.35
CA VAL A 263 -5.36 -11.38 18.25
C VAL A 263 -6.79 -10.96 17.98
N HIS A 264 -7.50 -11.76 17.19
CA HIS A 264 -8.92 -11.57 16.94
C HIS A 264 -9.69 -11.89 18.22
N GLN A 265 -10.55 -10.98 18.65
CA GLN A 265 -11.33 -11.13 19.86
C GLN A 265 -12.82 -11.10 19.54
N ALA A 266 -13.51 -12.21 19.83
CA ALA A 266 -14.97 -12.22 19.83
C ALA A 266 -15.52 -11.26 20.88
N LEU A 267 -16.51 -10.44 20.52
CA LEU A 267 -17.16 -9.51 21.42
C LEU A 267 -18.62 -9.94 21.67
N PRO A 268 -19.20 -9.53 22.82
CA PRO A 268 -20.63 -9.68 23.03
C PRO A 268 -21.41 -8.97 21.89
N GLY A 269 -22.24 -9.75 21.19
CA GLY A 269 -22.98 -9.26 20.02
C GLY A 269 -22.51 -9.86 18.69
N ASP A 270 -21.32 -10.44 18.63
CA ASP A 270 -20.89 -11.22 17.48
C ASP A 270 -21.73 -12.52 17.40
N ALA A 271 -22.14 -12.91 16.18
CA ALA A 271 -22.88 -14.14 15.96
C ALA A 271 -22.01 -15.37 16.29
N LYS A 272 -22.52 -16.27 17.13
CA LYS A 272 -21.82 -17.53 17.45
C LYS A 272 -21.75 -18.48 16.26
N GLN A 273 -22.72 -18.38 15.36
CA GLN A 273 -22.77 -19.11 14.10
C GLN A 273 -23.44 -18.22 13.06
N ALA A 274 -22.86 -18.16 11.87
CA ALA A 274 -23.44 -17.43 10.75
C ALA A 274 -23.23 -18.18 9.42
N ARG A 275 -24.20 -18.04 8.54
CA ARG A 275 -24.12 -18.48 7.15
C ARG A 275 -23.62 -17.33 6.31
N ILE A 276 -22.43 -17.49 5.73
CA ILE A 276 -21.79 -16.47 4.91
C ILE A 276 -21.86 -16.88 3.45
N THR A 277 -22.51 -16.09 2.61
CA THR A 277 -22.50 -16.26 1.16
C THR A 277 -21.44 -15.33 0.57
N ILE A 278 -20.46 -15.91 -0.11
CA ILE A 278 -19.40 -15.19 -0.82
C ILE A 278 -19.72 -15.21 -2.31
N VAL A 279 -19.79 -14.02 -2.90
CA VAL A 279 -20.00 -13.81 -4.35
C VAL A 279 -18.65 -13.39 -4.96
N ARG A 280 -18.21 -14.14 -5.98
CA ARG A 280 -17.02 -13.83 -6.74
C ARG A 280 -17.13 -14.34 -8.17
N ASP A 281 -16.82 -13.49 -9.16
CA ASP A 281 -16.99 -13.78 -10.59
C ASP A 281 -18.42 -14.21 -10.93
N GLY A 282 -19.45 -13.59 -10.29
CA GLY A 282 -20.84 -13.93 -10.41
C GLY A 282 -21.23 -15.29 -9.78
N LEU A 283 -20.29 -16.02 -9.20
CA LEU A 283 -20.56 -17.30 -8.53
C LEU A 283 -20.75 -17.10 -7.04
N GLN A 284 -21.75 -17.82 -6.50
CA GLN A 284 -22.04 -17.81 -5.07
C GLN A 284 -21.54 -19.09 -4.40
N ARG A 285 -20.88 -18.94 -3.26
CA ARG A 285 -20.45 -20.04 -2.40
C ARG A 285 -20.85 -19.74 -0.96
N GLU A 286 -21.46 -20.73 -0.33
CA GLU A 286 -21.90 -20.66 1.06
C GLU A 286 -20.89 -21.35 1.96
N ILE A 287 -20.52 -20.69 3.05
CA ILE A 287 -19.67 -21.22 4.11
C ILE A 287 -20.34 -20.99 5.46
N THR A 288 -19.91 -21.73 6.48
CA THR A 288 -20.37 -21.51 7.86
C THR A 288 -19.24 -20.85 8.65
N PHE A 289 -19.56 -19.73 9.30
CA PHE A 289 -18.74 -19.14 10.33
C PHE A 289 -19.16 -19.71 11.69
N THR A 290 -18.19 -20.08 12.52
CA THR A 290 -18.43 -20.60 13.87
C THR A 290 -17.64 -19.81 14.90
N GLU A 291 -18.16 -19.71 16.14
CA GLU A 291 -17.49 -19.07 17.27
C GLU A 291 -16.05 -19.62 17.41
N GLY A 292 -15.09 -18.71 17.57
CA GLY A 292 -13.65 -19.05 17.65
C GLY A 292 -12.89 -18.94 16.33
N GLN A 293 -13.55 -18.79 15.19
CA GLN A 293 -12.86 -18.42 13.95
C GLN A 293 -12.42 -16.95 14.02
N PRO A 294 -11.16 -16.63 13.63
CA PRO A 294 -10.61 -15.30 13.79
C PRO A 294 -11.35 -14.24 12.96
N SER A 295 -11.74 -14.59 11.73
CA SER A 295 -12.42 -13.66 10.82
C SER A 295 -13.23 -14.40 9.74
N ILE A 296 -14.03 -13.65 8.99
CA ILE A 296 -14.74 -14.20 7.81
C ILE A 296 -13.75 -14.71 6.76
N LEU A 297 -12.60 -14.05 6.59
CA LEU A 297 -11.53 -14.53 5.71
C LEU A 297 -11.00 -15.90 6.14
N ASP A 298 -10.77 -16.10 7.44
CA ASP A 298 -10.28 -17.37 7.97
C ASP A 298 -11.31 -18.48 7.80
N ALA A 299 -12.60 -18.16 8.01
CA ALA A 299 -13.69 -19.10 7.73
C ALA A 299 -13.74 -19.50 6.25
N ALA A 300 -13.56 -18.56 5.32
CA ALA A 300 -13.50 -18.83 3.89
C ALA A 300 -12.30 -19.71 3.53
N SER A 301 -11.13 -19.40 4.08
CA SER A 301 -9.90 -20.19 3.86
C SER A 301 -10.03 -21.60 4.41
N ALA A 302 -10.59 -21.79 5.61
CA ALA A 302 -10.84 -23.09 6.22
C ALA A 302 -11.84 -23.94 5.40
N ALA A 303 -12.78 -23.30 4.71
CA ALA A 303 -13.72 -23.94 3.79
C ALA A 303 -13.10 -24.22 2.39
N GLY A 304 -11.80 -23.94 2.20
CA GLY A 304 -11.09 -24.14 0.93
C GLY A 304 -11.47 -23.12 -0.15
N LEU A 305 -12.05 -21.98 0.23
CA LEU A 305 -12.41 -20.94 -0.70
C LEU A 305 -11.23 -19.98 -0.90
N GLU A 306 -10.78 -19.86 -2.14
CA GLU A 306 -9.74 -18.90 -2.47
C GLU A 306 -10.36 -17.52 -2.71
N VAL A 307 -10.15 -16.59 -1.77
CA VAL A 307 -10.57 -15.19 -1.86
C VAL A 307 -9.35 -14.26 -1.84
N PRO A 308 -9.46 -13.03 -2.35
CA PRO A 308 -8.35 -12.08 -2.33
C PRO A 308 -7.96 -11.71 -0.88
N PHE A 309 -6.67 -11.85 -0.56
CA PHE A 309 -6.08 -11.31 0.68
C PHE A 309 -4.56 -11.22 0.61
N SER A 310 -3.96 -10.44 1.51
CA SER A 310 -2.51 -10.32 1.66
C SER A 310 -2.10 -10.09 3.12
N CYS A 311 -2.25 -8.86 3.66
CA CYS A 311 -1.68 -8.45 4.95
C CYS A 311 -2.36 -9.08 6.18
N THR A 312 -3.61 -9.49 6.10
CA THR A 312 -4.50 -9.96 7.19
C THR A 312 -4.63 -9.03 8.41
N SER A 313 -4.17 -7.78 8.31
CA SER A 313 -4.10 -6.80 9.41
C SER A 313 -4.91 -5.52 9.19
N GLY A 314 -5.75 -5.48 8.15
CA GLY A 314 -6.64 -4.35 7.87
C GLY A 314 -5.97 -3.17 7.15
N VAL A 315 -4.78 -3.36 6.56
CA VAL A 315 -3.94 -2.27 6.02
C VAL A 315 -3.97 -2.19 4.50
N CYS A 316 -3.91 -3.34 3.78
CA CYS A 316 -3.68 -3.33 2.33
C CYS A 316 -4.95 -3.22 1.48
N GLY A 317 -6.12 -3.48 2.04
CA GLY A 317 -7.39 -3.46 1.29
C GLY A 317 -7.60 -4.62 0.29
N THR A 318 -6.66 -5.57 0.17
CA THR A 318 -6.77 -6.71 -0.78
C THR A 318 -8.01 -7.57 -0.52
N CYS A 319 -8.42 -7.72 0.75
CA CYS A 319 -9.58 -8.51 1.16
C CYS A 319 -10.89 -7.69 1.23
N ARG A 320 -10.93 -6.53 0.58
CA ARG A 320 -12.11 -5.68 0.51
C ARG A 320 -13.25 -6.38 -0.19
N ALA A 321 -14.42 -6.36 0.40
CA ALA A 321 -15.66 -6.88 -0.18
C ALA A 321 -16.83 -5.95 0.15
N LYS A 322 -17.86 -5.96 -0.70
CA LYS A 322 -19.11 -5.26 -0.47
C LYS A 322 -20.01 -6.09 0.40
N LEU A 323 -20.48 -5.54 1.50
CA LEU A 323 -21.54 -6.13 2.31
C LEU A 323 -22.88 -5.88 1.60
N VAL A 324 -23.49 -6.95 1.10
CA VAL A 324 -24.76 -6.91 0.34
C VAL A 324 -25.94 -7.15 1.27
N GLU A 325 -25.79 -8.05 2.27
CA GLU A 325 -26.82 -8.39 3.24
C GLU A 325 -26.18 -8.72 4.59
N GLY A 326 -26.89 -8.40 5.66
CA GLY A 326 -26.47 -8.66 7.03
C GLY A 326 -25.65 -7.53 7.63
N GLU A 327 -25.06 -7.81 8.79
CA GLU A 327 -24.21 -6.88 9.52
C GLU A 327 -22.92 -7.56 9.96
N VAL A 328 -21.79 -6.83 9.88
CA VAL A 328 -20.50 -7.27 10.35
C VAL A 328 -19.82 -6.18 11.17
N ARG A 329 -18.98 -6.57 12.11
CA ARG A 329 -18.08 -5.70 12.86
C ARG A 329 -16.66 -5.86 12.33
N MET A 330 -16.03 -4.76 11.98
CA MET A 330 -14.59 -4.74 11.68
C MET A 330 -13.79 -4.42 12.95
N GLU A 331 -12.78 -5.20 13.28
CA GLU A 331 -11.89 -4.93 14.41
C GLU A 331 -10.97 -3.75 14.13
N ARG A 332 -10.44 -3.68 12.92
CA ARG A 332 -9.52 -2.64 12.47
C ARG A 332 -9.84 -2.26 11.03
N ASN A 333 -9.66 -0.99 10.73
CA ASN A 333 -9.75 -0.49 9.37
C ASN A 333 -8.75 0.66 9.17
N PHE A 334 -7.71 0.39 8.38
CA PHE A 334 -6.73 1.37 7.95
C PHE A 334 -6.71 1.57 6.42
N ALA A 335 -7.46 0.72 5.68
CA ALA A 335 -7.44 0.70 4.22
C ALA A 335 -8.68 1.31 3.57
N LEU A 336 -9.83 1.33 4.28
CA LEU A 336 -11.07 1.89 3.75
C LEU A 336 -11.29 3.28 4.31
N ASP A 337 -11.64 4.22 3.46
CA ASP A 337 -12.06 5.55 3.87
C ASP A 337 -13.50 5.57 4.40
N LYS A 338 -13.92 6.72 4.94
CA LYS A 338 -15.26 6.89 5.53
C LYS A 338 -16.38 6.68 4.52
N ASN A 339 -16.17 7.07 3.25
CA ASN A 339 -17.17 6.94 2.19
C ASN A 339 -17.35 5.48 1.79
N GLU A 340 -16.26 4.71 1.75
CA GLU A 340 -16.31 3.28 1.46
C GLU A 340 -17.01 2.48 2.55
N VAL A 341 -16.71 2.77 3.82
CA VAL A 341 -17.40 2.17 4.95
C VAL A 341 -18.88 2.52 4.92
N ALA A 342 -19.21 3.79 4.66
CA ALA A 342 -20.60 4.24 4.50
C ALA A 342 -21.29 3.60 3.29
N ALA A 343 -20.54 3.33 2.22
CA ALA A 343 -21.01 2.58 1.07
C ALA A 343 -21.13 1.06 1.32
N GLY A 344 -20.81 0.58 2.52
CA GLY A 344 -20.95 -0.82 2.92
C GLY A 344 -19.78 -1.72 2.50
N PHE A 345 -18.60 -1.16 2.25
CA PHE A 345 -17.40 -1.98 2.05
C PHE A 345 -16.77 -2.39 3.39
N VAL A 346 -16.26 -3.61 3.43
CA VAL A 346 -15.65 -4.20 4.62
C VAL A 346 -14.34 -4.92 4.27
N LEU A 347 -13.47 -5.08 5.26
CA LEU A 347 -12.26 -5.89 5.16
C LEU A 347 -12.53 -7.27 5.76
N THR A 348 -12.62 -8.30 4.93
CA THR A 348 -13.01 -9.65 5.39
C THR A 348 -12.03 -10.26 6.39
N CYS A 349 -10.76 -9.86 6.35
CA CYS A 349 -9.73 -10.28 7.32
C CYS A 349 -9.90 -9.65 8.70
N GLN A 350 -10.79 -8.67 8.85
CA GLN A 350 -11.05 -7.97 10.11
C GLN A 350 -12.52 -8.06 10.54
N SER A 351 -13.34 -8.79 9.75
CA SER A 351 -14.80 -8.81 9.92
C SER A 351 -15.26 -10.03 10.69
N HIS A 352 -16.12 -9.76 11.69
CA HIS A 352 -16.91 -10.75 12.44
C HIS A 352 -18.39 -10.56 12.08
N PRO A 353 -19.18 -11.62 11.81
CA PRO A 353 -20.60 -11.50 11.59
C PRO A 353 -21.33 -11.09 12.89
N ILE A 354 -22.27 -10.14 12.79
CA ILE A 354 -23.22 -9.79 13.85
C ILE A 354 -24.51 -10.55 13.62
N THR A 355 -24.97 -10.66 12.37
CA THR A 355 -26.17 -11.39 11.98
C THR A 355 -25.86 -12.83 11.59
N GLU A 356 -26.84 -13.72 11.77
CA GLU A 356 -26.72 -15.15 11.41
C GLU A 356 -26.65 -15.39 9.89
N ARG A 357 -26.93 -14.36 9.07
CA ARG A 357 -26.79 -14.40 7.61
C ARG A 357 -26.08 -13.17 7.12
N VAL A 358 -25.03 -13.39 6.30
CA VAL A 358 -24.22 -12.34 5.70
C VAL A 358 -23.94 -12.69 4.23
N ILE A 359 -24.05 -11.69 3.34
CA ILE A 359 -23.66 -11.81 1.93
C ILE A 359 -22.58 -10.79 1.63
N LEU A 360 -21.45 -11.28 1.12
CA LEU A 360 -20.29 -10.48 0.73
C LEU A 360 -19.99 -10.67 -0.75
N SER A 361 -19.79 -9.57 -1.48
CA SER A 361 -19.42 -9.57 -2.89
C SER A 361 -18.00 -9.03 -3.09
N PHE A 362 -17.14 -9.79 -3.78
CA PHE A 362 -15.83 -9.36 -4.26
C PHE A 362 -15.88 -8.82 -5.70
N ASP A 363 -17.05 -8.79 -6.33
CA ASP A 363 -17.22 -8.34 -7.72
C ASP A 363 -17.39 -6.82 -7.81
N GLU A 364 -17.78 -6.17 -6.72
CA GLU A 364 -17.88 -4.72 -6.64
C GLU A 364 -16.53 -4.09 -6.27
N ARG A 365 -16.09 -3.13 -7.10
CA ARG A 365 -14.78 -2.46 -6.99
C ARG A 365 -14.91 -0.97 -6.70
#